data_9d80217f3293377f891a1fbf5bbb404c
#
_entry.id   9d80217f3293377f891a1fbf5bbb404c
#
_cell.length_a   1.000
_cell.length_b   1.000
_cell.length_c   1.000
_cell.angle_alpha   90.00
_cell.angle_beta   90.00
_cell.angle_gamma   90.00
#
_symmetry.space_group_name_H-M   'P 1'
#
loop_
_entity.id
_entity.type
_entity.pdbx_description
1 polymer ?
#
loop_
_entity_poly.entity_id
_entity_poly.type
_entity_poly.pdbx_seq_one_letter_code
_entity_poly.pdbx_strand_id
1 'polypeptide(L)'
;RRTFPDGVRVVELSGVTDPGQVEQAVAHAFAGVGPGGTAAALAARVADLRALLILDTCEHLVDPVALLVPTLLAAGSRLRVLATSRQPLGIPGERIVPVPPMRVPDPDRPADPAALAGCESVALFVDRVAAAVPGFRLTRENAAAIAELCARLDGIPLAIELAAARVPALGVARLAA
;
A
#
# COMPACT_ATOMS: atom_id res chain seq x y z
N ARG A 1 12.13 20.50 9.87
CA ARG A 1 11.34 20.22 11.11
C ARG A 1 10.62 18.91 10.92
N ARG A 2 10.80 17.96 11.84
CA ARG A 2 10.06 16.68 11.79
C ARG A 2 8.60 16.94 12.13
N THR A 3 7.68 16.46 11.27
CA THR A 3 6.23 16.61 11.45
C THR A 3 5.75 15.83 12.68
N PHE A 4 6.34 14.67 12.96
CA PHE A 4 6.03 13.79 14.08
C PHE A 4 7.28 13.59 14.95
N PRO A 5 7.56 14.49 15.91
CA PRO A 5 8.77 14.43 16.74
C PRO A 5 8.82 13.19 17.64
N ASP A 6 7.66 12.68 18.09
CA ASP A 6 7.57 11.47 18.93
C ASP A 6 7.54 10.19 18.09
N GLY A 7 7.72 10.34 16.75
CA GLY A 7 7.96 9.25 15.81
C GLY A 7 6.74 8.79 15.04
N VAL A 8 7.01 7.78 14.21
CA VAL A 8 6.02 7.03 13.42
C VAL A 8 6.01 5.61 13.94
N ARG A 9 4.82 5.06 14.14
CA ARG A 9 4.60 3.67 14.56
C ARG A 9 3.82 2.95 13.47
N VAL A 10 4.32 1.80 13.05
CA VAL A 10 3.66 0.94 12.06
C VAL A 10 3.21 -0.33 12.75
N VAL A 11 1.95 -0.66 12.56
CA VAL A 11 1.33 -1.90 13.03
C VAL A 11 0.77 -2.62 11.83
N GLU A 12 1.39 -3.72 11.48
CA GLU A 12 0.95 -4.61 10.43
C GLU A 12 -0.10 -5.58 11.00
N LEU A 13 -1.33 -5.47 10.53
CA LEU A 13 -2.46 -6.25 11.03
C LEU A 13 -2.72 -7.53 10.22
N SER A 14 -2.03 -7.74 9.10
CA SER A 14 -2.22 -8.89 8.21
C SER A 14 -2.11 -10.26 8.92
N GLY A 15 -1.28 -10.35 9.97
CA GLY A 15 -1.11 -11.54 10.79
C GLY A 15 -2.05 -11.65 11.99
N VAL A 16 -2.86 -10.63 12.27
CA VAL A 16 -3.79 -10.63 13.40
C VAL A 16 -5.13 -11.19 12.95
N THR A 17 -5.48 -12.39 13.41
CA THR A 17 -6.72 -13.08 13.04
C THR A 17 -7.82 -12.95 14.09
N ASP A 18 -7.46 -12.67 15.34
CA ASP A 18 -8.40 -12.49 16.44
C ASP A 18 -8.66 -10.99 16.66
N PRO A 19 -9.91 -10.51 16.49
CA PRO A 19 -10.30 -9.13 16.76
C PRO A 19 -9.89 -8.61 18.15
N GLY A 20 -9.89 -9.47 19.17
CA GLY A 20 -9.47 -9.12 20.53
C GLY A 20 -7.99 -8.81 20.70
N GLN A 21 -7.16 -9.12 19.70
CA GLN A 21 -5.72 -8.86 19.72
C GLN A 21 -5.32 -7.52 19.09
N VAL A 22 -6.25 -6.79 18.48
CA VAL A 22 -5.94 -5.50 17.82
C VAL A 22 -5.37 -4.48 18.82
N GLU A 23 -5.98 -4.34 19.99
CA GLU A 23 -5.47 -3.44 21.03
C GLU A 23 -4.04 -3.82 21.45
N GLN A 24 -3.76 -5.10 21.63
CA GLN A 24 -2.44 -5.59 22.00
C GLN A 24 -1.41 -5.37 20.88
N ALA A 25 -1.78 -5.58 19.62
CA ALA A 25 -0.90 -5.31 18.48
C ALA A 25 -0.51 -3.83 18.41
N VAL A 26 -1.47 -2.93 18.64
CA VAL A 26 -1.20 -1.49 18.71
C VAL A 26 -0.38 -1.14 19.96
N ALA A 27 -0.64 -1.77 21.10
CA ALA A 27 0.10 -1.55 22.34
C ALA A 27 1.59 -1.86 22.21
N HIS A 28 1.95 -2.92 21.50
CA HIS A 28 3.33 -3.29 21.24
C HIS A 28 4.12 -2.21 20.46
N ALA A 29 3.43 -1.41 19.63
CA ALA A 29 4.08 -0.32 18.91
C ALA A 29 4.41 0.89 19.80
N PHE A 30 3.80 0.99 20.99
CA PHE A 30 4.05 2.06 21.96
C PHE A 30 4.80 1.52 23.17
N ALA A 31 6.07 1.89 23.32
CA ALA A 31 6.88 1.51 24.46
C ALA A 31 6.20 1.92 25.80
N GLY A 32 6.24 1.04 26.79
CA GLY A 32 5.68 1.29 28.14
C GLY A 32 4.23 0.82 28.31
N VAL A 33 3.60 0.24 27.31
CA VAL A 33 2.34 -0.49 27.47
C VAL A 33 2.69 -1.97 27.63
N GLY A 34 2.39 -2.54 28.81
CA GLY A 34 2.72 -3.93 29.12
C GLY A 34 1.83 -4.95 28.40
N PRO A 35 2.11 -6.24 28.57
CA PRO A 35 1.26 -7.31 28.03
C PRO A 35 -0.18 -7.15 28.60
N GLY A 36 -1.17 -7.22 27.71
CA GLY A 36 -2.58 -6.99 28.08
C GLY A 36 -2.99 -5.51 28.09
N GLY A 37 -2.25 -4.65 27.35
CA GLY A 37 -2.59 -3.24 27.19
C GLY A 37 -4.01 -3.05 26.66
N THR A 38 -4.84 -2.38 27.50
CA THR A 38 -6.22 -2.02 27.17
C THR A 38 -6.28 -0.73 26.35
N ALA A 39 -7.40 -0.46 25.67
CA ALA A 39 -7.65 0.82 25.00
C ALA A 39 -7.43 2.01 25.93
N ALA A 40 -7.79 1.91 27.21
CA ALA A 40 -7.56 2.97 28.21
C ALA A 40 -6.07 3.22 28.49
N ALA A 41 -5.26 2.16 28.60
CA ALA A 41 -3.81 2.30 28.81
C ALA A 41 -3.12 2.88 27.56
N LEU A 42 -3.56 2.49 26.37
CA LEU A 42 -3.12 3.07 25.11
C LEU A 42 -3.49 4.55 25.01
N ALA A 43 -4.74 4.90 25.35
CA ALA A 43 -5.24 6.27 25.34
C ALA A 43 -4.38 7.17 26.24
N ALA A 44 -4.11 6.71 27.46
CA ALA A 44 -3.22 7.43 28.38
C ALA A 44 -1.80 7.60 27.82
N ARG A 45 -1.28 6.57 27.14
CA ARG A 45 0.06 6.61 26.54
C ARG A 45 0.19 7.57 25.39
N VAL A 46 -0.85 7.74 24.57
CA VAL A 46 -0.82 8.60 23.38
C VAL A 46 -1.24 10.04 23.65
N ALA A 47 -1.76 10.34 24.82
CA ALA A 47 -2.38 11.63 25.16
C ALA A 47 -1.49 12.84 24.82
N ASP A 48 -0.21 12.78 25.15
CA ASP A 48 0.75 13.87 24.94
C ASP A 48 1.61 13.71 23.67
N LEU A 49 1.45 12.61 22.94
CA LEU A 49 2.31 12.30 21.78
C LEU A 49 1.88 13.06 20.52
N ARG A 50 2.87 13.65 19.86
CA ARG A 50 2.76 14.14 18.49
C ARG A 50 3.36 13.09 17.53
N ALA A 51 2.60 12.02 17.32
CA ALA A 51 3.02 10.84 16.60
C ALA A 51 2.08 10.50 15.43
N LEU A 52 2.56 9.68 14.51
CA LEU A 52 1.76 9.03 13.48
C LEU A 52 1.68 7.53 13.79
N LEU A 53 0.46 7.02 13.90
CA LEU A 53 0.17 5.59 13.93
C LEU A 53 -0.28 5.15 12.54
N ILE A 54 0.41 4.18 11.97
CA ILE A 54 0.04 3.54 10.71
C ILE A 54 -0.50 2.15 11.03
N LEU A 55 -1.75 1.90 10.63
CA LEU A 55 -2.41 0.60 10.73
C LEU A 55 -2.49 0.02 9.32
N ASP A 56 -1.73 -1.02 9.08
CA ASP A 56 -1.65 -1.62 7.74
C ASP A 56 -2.49 -2.87 7.62
N THR A 57 -3.27 -3.00 6.52
CA THR A 57 -4.14 -4.15 6.22
C THR A 57 -5.30 -4.30 7.22
N CYS A 58 -6.18 -3.27 7.29
CA CYS A 58 -7.29 -3.24 8.25
C CYS A 58 -8.56 -3.95 7.78
N GLU A 59 -8.69 -4.34 6.53
CA GLU A 59 -9.96 -4.77 5.90
C GLU A 59 -10.65 -5.96 6.55
N HIS A 60 -9.92 -6.82 7.25
CA HIS A 60 -10.47 -7.98 7.96
C HIS A 60 -10.73 -7.72 9.45
N LEU A 61 -10.35 -6.52 9.94
CA LEU A 61 -10.47 -6.09 11.32
C LEU A 61 -11.11 -4.69 11.45
N VAL A 62 -12.00 -4.34 10.50
CA VAL A 62 -12.59 -2.99 10.44
C VAL A 62 -13.30 -2.63 11.74
N ASP A 63 -14.15 -3.50 12.26
CA ASP A 63 -14.93 -3.23 13.47
C ASP A 63 -14.06 -2.95 14.71
N PRO A 64 -13.08 -3.80 15.09
CA PRO A 64 -12.24 -3.53 16.25
C PRO A 64 -11.34 -2.30 16.03
N VAL A 65 -10.87 -2.04 14.82
CA VAL A 65 -10.11 -0.82 14.49
C VAL A 65 -10.99 0.42 14.60
N ALA A 66 -12.24 0.36 14.11
CA ALA A 66 -13.21 1.44 14.20
C ALA A 66 -13.64 1.78 15.63
N LEU A 67 -13.56 0.83 16.55
CA LEU A 67 -13.77 1.06 17.98
C LEU A 67 -12.54 1.68 18.66
N LEU A 68 -11.35 1.20 18.34
CA LEU A 68 -10.10 1.64 18.97
C LEU A 68 -9.68 3.04 18.53
N VAL A 69 -9.70 3.33 17.23
CA VAL A 69 -9.13 4.57 16.67
C VAL A 69 -9.79 5.83 17.23
N PRO A 70 -11.13 5.96 17.34
CA PRO A 70 -11.76 7.13 17.95
C PRO A 70 -11.32 7.34 19.40
N THR A 71 -11.17 6.27 20.19
CA THR A 71 -10.71 6.33 21.58
C THR A 71 -9.30 6.92 21.67
N LEU A 72 -8.39 6.50 20.80
CA LEU A 72 -7.02 7.02 20.74
C LEU A 72 -6.98 8.48 20.29
N LEU A 73 -7.77 8.84 19.27
CA LEU A 73 -7.82 10.22 18.74
C LEU A 73 -8.47 11.20 19.73
N ALA A 74 -9.45 10.74 20.53
CA ALA A 74 -10.05 11.55 21.58
C ALA A 74 -9.07 11.85 22.72
N ALA A 75 -8.21 10.89 23.07
CA ALA A 75 -7.19 11.06 24.10
C ALA A 75 -5.99 11.89 23.63
N GLY A 76 -5.53 11.68 22.39
CA GLY A 76 -4.32 12.29 21.85
C GLY A 76 -4.61 13.34 20.77
N SER A 77 -4.80 14.60 21.15
CA SER A 77 -5.13 15.69 20.21
C SER A 77 -4.10 15.90 19.08
N ARG A 78 -2.85 15.47 19.28
CA ARG A 78 -1.74 15.57 18.33
C ARG A 78 -1.36 14.24 17.67
N LEU A 79 -2.06 13.16 18.04
CA LEU A 79 -1.95 11.88 17.33
C LEU A 79 -2.59 12.00 15.94
N ARG A 80 -2.00 11.34 14.97
CA ARG A 80 -2.59 11.12 13.65
C ARG A 80 -2.59 9.63 13.37
N VAL A 81 -3.64 9.16 12.72
CA VAL A 81 -3.76 7.76 12.30
C VAL A 81 -3.86 7.72 10.78
N LEU A 82 -3.12 6.82 10.16
CA LEU A 82 -3.23 6.45 8.77
C LEU A 82 -3.55 4.96 8.72
N ALA A 83 -4.65 4.60 8.10
CA ALA A 83 -5.02 3.21 7.91
C ALA A 83 -4.99 2.85 6.42
N THR A 84 -4.48 1.66 6.09
CA THR A 84 -4.68 1.06 4.78
C THR A 84 -5.77 0.01 4.87
N SER A 85 -6.72 0.05 3.95
CA SER A 85 -7.85 -0.88 3.92
C SER A 85 -8.50 -0.87 2.54
N ARG A 86 -9.11 -1.99 2.17
CA ARG A 86 -9.92 -2.09 0.93
C ARG A 86 -11.32 -1.50 1.08
N GLN A 87 -11.72 -1.14 2.30
CA GLN A 87 -12.99 -0.51 2.61
C GLN A 87 -12.80 0.56 3.68
N PRO A 88 -13.68 1.60 3.74
CA PRO A 88 -13.66 2.60 4.79
C PRO A 88 -13.79 1.99 6.18
N LEU A 89 -13.21 2.63 7.19
CA LEU A 89 -13.41 2.27 8.60
C LEU A 89 -14.78 2.74 9.13
N GLY A 90 -15.39 3.75 8.48
CA GLY A 90 -16.71 4.29 8.85
C GLY A 90 -16.72 5.11 10.14
N ILE A 91 -15.58 5.68 10.54
CA ILE A 91 -15.46 6.46 11.78
C ILE A 91 -15.66 7.96 11.53
N PRO A 92 -16.17 8.71 12.54
CA PRO A 92 -16.34 10.15 12.42
C PRO A 92 -15.01 10.87 12.13
N GLY A 93 -15.01 11.76 11.13
CA GLY A 93 -13.82 12.53 10.76
C GLY A 93 -12.80 11.78 9.89
N GLU A 94 -13.11 10.57 9.44
CA GLU A 94 -12.30 9.83 8.48
C GLU A 94 -12.16 10.61 7.16
N ARG A 95 -10.94 10.64 6.62
CA ARG A 95 -10.66 11.12 5.28
C ARG A 95 -10.21 9.95 4.42
N ILE A 96 -11.03 9.60 3.44
CA ILE A 96 -10.71 8.54 2.50
C ILE A 96 -9.86 9.12 1.37
N VAL A 97 -8.71 8.49 1.12
CA VAL A 97 -7.82 8.79 -0.01
C VAL A 97 -7.79 7.55 -0.89
N PRO A 98 -8.52 7.55 -2.00
CA PRO A 98 -8.48 6.41 -2.92
C PRO A 98 -7.10 6.32 -3.58
N VAL A 99 -6.56 5.10 -3.64
CA VAL A 99 -5.33 4.78 -4.37
C VAL A 99 -5.73 4.00 -5.61
N PRO A 100 -5.84 4.65 -6.77
CA PRO A 100 -6.18 3.96 -8.01
C PRO A 100 -5.01 3.08 -8.48
N PRO A 101 -5.26 2.08 -9.33
CA PRO A 101 -4.21 1.38 -10.05
C PRO A 101 -3.44 2.36 -10.94
N MET A 102 -2.27 1.94 -11.40
CA MET A 102 -1.48 2.71 -12.37
C MET A 102 -2.22 2.84 -13.69
N ARG A 103 -2.00 3.95 -14.40
CA ARG A 103 -2.52 4.11 -15.76
C ARG A 103 -1.97 3.02 -16.67
N VAL A 104 -2.87 2.44 -17.47
CA VAL A 104 -2.54 1.44 -18.48
C VAL A 104 -2.58 2.04 -19.88
N PRO A 105 -1.89 1.44 -20.85
CA PRO A 105 -2.02 1.83 -22.24
C PRO A 105 -3.46 1.67 -22.75
N ASP A 106 -3.88 2.58 -23.60
CA ASP A 106 -5.15 2.51 -24.32
C ASP A 106 -5.05 1.45 -25.42
N PRO A 107 -5.87 0.38 -25.38
CA PRO A 107 -5.80 -0.70 -26.35
C PRO A 107 -6.14 -0.26 -27.79
N ASP A 108 -6.89 0.84 -27.93
CA ASP A 108 -7.30 1.36 -29.24
C ASP A 108 -6.26 2.29 -29.88
N ARG A 109 -5.15 2.56 -29.19
CA ARG A 109 -4.07 3.39 -29.69
C ARG A 109 -2.88 2.56 -30.19
N PRO A 110 -2.20 3.02 -31.25
CA PRO A 110 -0.96 2.39 -31.68
C PRO A 110 0.07 2.33 -30.55
N ALA A 111 0.74 1.20 -30.41
CA ALA A 111 1.77 0.98 -29.41
C ALA A 111 3.09 1.68 -29.80
N ASP A 112 3.08 3.01 -29.85
CA ASP A 112 4.29 3.81 -30.08
C ASP A 112 5.15 3.86 -28.81
N PRO A 113 6.43 3.44 -28.87
CA PRO A 113 7.33 3.46 -27.71
C PRO A 113 7.44 4.84 -27.04
N ALA A 114 7.42 5.92 -27.81
CA ALA A 114 7.53 7.28 -27.25
C ALA A 114 6.30 7.67 -26.42
N ALA A 115 5.11 7.29 -26.89
CA ALA A 115 3.87 7.50 -26.15
C ALA A 115 3.77 6.58 -24.92
N LEU A 116 4.16 5.32 -25.06
CA LEU A 116 4.11 4.32 -23.98
C LEU A 116 5.12 4.59 -22.87
N ALA A 117 6.25 5.22 -23.14
CA ALA A 117 7.25 5.57 -22.12
C ALA A 117 6.69 6.48 -21.00
N GLY A 118 5.65 7.28 -21.30
CA GLY A 118 4.94 8.10 -20.31
C GLY A 118 3.82 7.40 -19.53
N CYS A 119 3.56 6.12 -19.84
CA CYS A 119 2.53 5.33 -19.15
C CYS A 119 3.12 4.66 -17.90
N GLU A 120 2.51 4.89 -16.74
CA GLU A 120 3.04 4.47 -15.43
C GLU A 120 3.27 2.95 -15.35
N SER A 121 2.31 2.15 -15.78
CA SER A 121 2.42 0.69 -15.78
C SER A 121 3.54 0.18 -16.66
N VAL A 122 3.71 0.78 -17.84
CA VAL A 122 4.79 0.44 -18.79
C VAL A 122 6.14 0.85 -18.23
N ALA A 123 6.25 2.06 -17.66
CA ALA A 123 7.48 2.54 -17.04
C ALA A 123 7.94 1.61 -15.91
N LEU A 124 7.01 1.20 -15.02
CA LEU A 124 7.29 0.24 -13.95
C LEU A 124 7.76 -1.10 -14.53
N PHE A 125 7.04 -1.65 -15.50
CA PHE A 125 7.41 -2.93 -16.13
C PHE A 125 8.82 -2.89 -16.72
N VAL A 126 9.12 -1.85 -17.51
CA VAL A 126 10.43 -1.70 -18.17
C VAL A 126 11.55 -1.55 -17.13
N ASP A 127 11.33 -0.76 -16.07
CA ASP A 127 12.29 -0.58 -14.97
C ASP A 127 12.61 -1.91 -14.28
N ARG A 128 11.58 -2.69 -13.93
CA ARG A 128 11.76 -3.99 -13.27
C ARG A 128 12.43 -5.03 -14.16
N VAL A 129 12.09 -5.07 -15.45
CA VAL A 129 12.75 -5.97 -16.39
C VAL A 129 14.21 -5.56 -16.61
N ALA A 130 14.49 -4.26 -16.76
CA ALA A 130 15.86 -3.76 -16.95
C ALA A 130 16.78 -4.07 -15.75
N ALA A 131 16.23 -4.12 -14.55
CA ALA A 131 16.97 -4.53 -13.36
C ALA A 131 17.41 -6.02 -13.41
N ALA A 132 16.62 -6.88 -14.09
CA ALA A 132 16.89 -8.32 -14.20
C ALA A 132 17.59 -8.68 -15.53
N VAL A 133 17.37 -7.91 -16.60
CA VAL A 133 17.89 -8.15 -17.95
C VAL A 133 18.67 -6.91 -18.40
N PRO A 134 20.01 -6.92 -18.29
CA PRO A 134 20.83 -5.77 -18.69
C PRO A 134 20.58 -5.37 -20.15
N GLY A 135 20.34 -4.08 -20.38
CA GLY A 135 20.10 -3.55 -21.71
C GLY A 135 18.66 -3.69 -22.20
N PHE A 136 17.74 -4.26 -21.42
CA PHE A 136 16.33 -4.26 -21.78
C PHE A 136 15.78 -2.82 -21.86
N ARG A 137 15.01 -2.55 -22.89
CA ARG A 137 14.36 -1.25 -23.11
C ARG A 137 13.09 -1.43 -23.93
N LEU A 138 12.22 -0.46 -23.88
CA LEU A 138 11.06 -0.38 -24.73
C LEU A 138 11.50 -0.08 -26.17
N THR A 139 11.09 -0.93 -27.12
CA THR A 139 11.39 -0.83 -28.54
C THR A 139 10.12 -1.01 -29.36
N ARG A 140 10.16 -0.72 -30.67
CA ARG A 140 9.02 -0.95 -31.56
C ARG A 140 8.62 -2.43 -31.65
N GLU A 141 9.57 -3.35 -31.47
CA GLU A 141 9.34 -4.79 -31.54
C GLU A 141 8.60 -5.35 -30.33
N ASN A 142 8.82 -4.77 -29.12
CA ASN A 142 8.21 -5.25 -27.88
C ASN A 142 7.07 -4.37 -27.36
N ALA A 143 6.87 -3.18 -27.93
CA ALA A 143 5.93 -2.19 -27.46
C ALA A 143 4.48 -2.72 -27.40
N ALA A 144 4.02 -3.40 -28.43
CA ALA A 144 2.66 -3.94 -28.49
C ALA A 144 2.42 -5.00 -27.40
N ALA A 145 3.36 -5.95 -27.25
CA ALA A 145 3.25 -6.99 -26.24
C ALA A 145 3.32 -6.43 -24.81
N ILE A 146 4.17 -5.41 -24.56
CA ILE A 146 4.24 -4.75 -23.26
C ILE A 146 2.94 -3.98 -22.96
N ALA A 147 2.39 -3.27 -23.95
CA ALA A 147 1.14 -2.54 -23.79
C ALA A 147 -0.03 -3.47 -23.45
N GLU A 148 -0.17 -4.56 -24.20
CA GLU A 148 -1.18 -5.59 -23.96
C GLU A 148 -1.04 -6.21 -22.57
N LEU A 149 0.18 -6.61 -22.19
CA LEU A 149 0.45 -7.20 -20.88
C LEU A 149 0.08 -6.24 -19.76
N CYS A 150 0.50 -4.99 -19.82
CA CYS A 150 0.17 -3.99 -18.79
C CYS A 150 -1.34 -3.73 -18.71
N ALA A 151 -2.05 -3.68 -19.84
CA ALA A 151 -3.51 -3.55 -19.86
C ALA A 151 -4.19 -4.74 -19.22
N ARG A 152 -3.79 -5.98 -19.52
CA ARG A 152 -4.34 -7.21 -18.91
C ARG A 152 -4.05 -7.34 -17.43
N LEU A 153 -3.03 -6.67 -16.90
CA LEU A 153 -2.69 -6.62 -15.49
C LEU A 153 -3.39 -5.46 -14.75
N ASP A 154 -4.32 -4.75 -15.42
CA ASP A 154 -5.15 -3.68 -14.86
C ASP A 154 -4.36 -2.58 -14.14
N GLY A 155 -3.06 -2.41 -14.46
CA GLY A 155 -2.21 -1.43 -13.79
C GLY A 155 -1.91 -1.74 -12.31
N ILE A 156 -2.12 -2.97 -11.87
CA ILE A 156 -1.83 -3.39 -10.49
C ILE A 156 -0.31 -3.56 -10.33
N PRO A 157 0.36 -2.72 -9.49
CA PRO A 157 1.82 -2.71 -9.40
C PRO A 157 2.44 -4.07 -9.13
N LEU A 158 1.93 -4.80 -8.14
CA LEU A 158 2.44 -6.13 -7.78
C LEU A 158 2.32 -7.13 -8.93
N ALA A 159 1.22 -7.11 -9.67
CA ALA A 159 1.03 -7.99 -10.83
C ALA A 159 2.05 -7.67 -11.94
N ILE A 160 2.32 -6.38 -12.16
CA ILE A 160 3.33 -5.93 -13.13
C ILE A 160 4.73 -6.37 -12.71
N GLU A 161 5.10 -6.24 -11.43
CA GLU A 161 6.40 -6.68 -10.91
C GLU A 161 6.58 -8.20 -11.02
N LEU A 162 5.55 -8.97 -10.68
CA LEU A 162 5.56 -10.43 -10.81
C LEU A 162 5.68 -10.89 -12.28
N ALA A 163 5.03 -10.19 -13.20
CA ALA A 163 5.16 -10.45 -14.62
C ALA A 163 6.57 -10.09 -15.13
N ALA A 164 7.10 -8.93 -14.74
CA ALA A 164 8.45 -8.50 -15.10
C ALA A 164 9.53 -9.50 -14.63
N ALA A 165 9.39 -10.05 -13.42
CA ALA A 165 10.29 -11.08 -12.90
C ALA A 165 10.29 -12.38 -13.71
N ARG A 166 9.26 -12.64 -14.52
CA ARG A 166 9.16 -13.81 -15.40
C ARG A 166 9.79 -13.62 -16.79
N VAL A 167 10.08 -12.37 -17.18
CA VAL A 167 10.63 -12.04 -18.51
C VAL A 167 11.94 -12.77 -18.83
N PRO A 168 12.92 -12.88 -17.90
CA PRO A 168 14.17 -13.61 -18.19
C PRO A 168 13.95 -15.06 -18.64
N ALA A 169 12.93 -15.71 -18.12
CA ALA A 169 12.64 -17.11 -18.43
C ALA A 169 11.70 -17.30 -19.63
N LEU A 170 10.73 -16.41 -19.81
CA LEU A 170 9.64 -16.61 -20.78
C LEU A 170 9.68 -15.65 -21.97
N GLY A 171 10.29 -14.49 -21.81
CA GLY A 171 10.19 -13.39 -22.76
C GLY A 171 8.84 -12.66 -22.73
N VAL A 172 8.81 -11.40 -23.18
CA VAL A 172 7.60 -10.56 -23.11
C VAL A 172 6.47 -11.10 -23.97
N ALA A 173 6.75 -11.53 -25.20
CA ALA A 173 5.73 -11.99 -26.14
C ALA A 173 4.94 -13.21 -25.61
N ARG A 174 5.62 -14.12 -24.93
CA ARG A 174 4.97 -15.31 -24.34
C ARG A 174 4.16 -14.99 -23.08
N LEU A 175 4.52 -13.92 -22.38
CA LEU A 175 3.75 -13.46 -21.20
C LEU A 175 2.49 -12.70 -21.62
N ALA A 176 2.50 -12.07 -22.79
CA ALA A 176 1.35 -11.35 -23.34
C ALA A 176 0.34 -12.27 -24.04
N ALA A 177 0.76 -13.44 -24.52
CA ALA A 177 -0.11 -14.44 -25.12
C ALA A 177 -0.98 -15.17 -24.09
#